data_fe215466a49e6f8fc585f47de57bcaa7
#
_entry.id   fe215466a49e6f8fc585f47de57bcaa7
#
_cell.length_a   1.000
_cell.length_b   1.000
_cell.length_c   1.000
_cell.angle_alpha   90.00
_cell.angle_beta   90.00
_cell.angle_gamma   90.00
#
_symmetry.space_group_name_H-M   'P 1'
#
loop_
_entity.id
_entity.type
_entity.pdbx_description
1 polymer ?
#
loop_
_entity_poly.entity_id
_entity_poly.type
_entity_poly.pdbx_seq_one_letter_code
_entity_poly.pdbx_strand_id
1 'polypeptide(L)'
;AALWLVNAIELKAKGTDIVNIAQPSTRSSAMLLTKKSSGIDSIPQMEGKRVGIWADYELQPKAFFSKYKVNVTIIPIGSTNNLFLAGGVDITIANWFDEYHTIINSGYDPEDLNAFFFADFSLNFLEDGIYCLSDMRENDPQLCADFLKATLEGWRYAFDHKEEAIDIVVQYAHKDKLPVNKVHQGWMLDRYQDLYLPGGKTEFNELILPQDSPFAGKVLQDAGLIEEIPPYNSFFIPINKN
;
A
#
# COMPACT_ATOMS: atom_id res chain seq x y z
N ALA A 1 0.21 14.99 -2.47
CA ALA A 1 -0.61 13.90 -1.95
C ALA A 1 0.21 12.62 -1.87
N ALA A 2 -0.20 11.66 -1.02
CA ALA A 2 0.31 10.29 -1.06
C ALA A 2 -0.70 9.40 -1.79
N LEU A 3 -0.20 8.51 -2.66
CA LEU A 3 -1.01 7.56 -3.42
C LEU A 3 -0.26 6.24 -3.57
N TRP A 4 -1.00 5.16 -3.79
CA TRP A 4 -0.41 3.91 -4.22
C TRP A 4 -0.02 3.99 -5.70
N LEU A 5 1.11 3.39 -6.06
CA LEU A 5 1.66 3.47 -7.42
C LEU A 5 0.65 3.06 -8.50
N VAL A 6 -0.09 1.98 -8.28
CA VAL A 6 -1.08 1.49 -9.25
C VAL A 6 -2.24 2.47 -9.45
N ASN A 7 -2.71 3.10 -8.37
CA ASN A 7 -3.78 4.12 -8.45
C ASN A 7 -3.28 5.38 -9.17
N ALA A 8 -2.04 5.78 -8.90
CA ALA A 8 -1.44 6.92 -9.59
C ALA A 8 -1.21 6.66 -11.09
N ILE A 9 -0.78 5.44 -11.46
CA ILE A 9 -0.66 5.03 -12.87
C ILE A 9 -2.04 5.06 -13.55
N GLU A 10 -3.07 4.53 -12.90
CA GLU A 10 -4.44 4.56 -13.43
C GLU A 10 -4.94 6.00 -13.62
N LEU A 11 -4.76 6.88 -12.63
CA LEU A 11 -5.14 8.29 -12.74
C LEU A 11 -4.42 8.99 -13.89
N LYS A 12 -3.11 8.77 -14.03
CA LYS A 12 -2.33 9.33 -15.14
C LYS A 12 -2.80 8.79 -16.49
N ALA A 13 -3.06 7.49 -16.60
CA ALA A 13 -3.58 6.84 -17.80
C ALA A 13 -4.98 7.39 -18.19
N LYS A 14 -5.79 7.80 -17.22
CA LYS A 14 -7.09 8.47 -17.43
C LYS A 14 -6.98 9.97 -17.72
N GLY A 15 -5.77 10.51 -17.87
CA GLY A 15 -5.53 11.90 -18.25
C GLY A 15 -5.38 12.88 -17.07
N THR A 16 -5.34 12.41 -15.82
CA THR A 16 -4.99 13.29 -14.70
C THR A 16 -3.52 13.66 -14.78
N ASP A 17 -3.22 14.95 -14.80
CA ASP A 17 -1.84 15.39 -14.96
C ASP A 17 -1.08 15.45 -13.65
N ILE A 18 -0.80 14.24 -13.10
CA ILE A 18 -0.01 14.05 -11.89
C ILE A 18 1.38 13.50 -12.21
N VAL A 19 2.33 13.81 -11.35
CA VAL A 19 3.69 13.28 -11.39
C VAL A 19 4.10 12.77 -10.01
N ASN A 20 4.87 11.69 -9.98
CA ASN A 20 5.52 11.21 -8.78
C ASN A 20 6.80 12.00 -8.54
N ILE A 21 6.97 12.54 -7.34
CA ILE A 21 8.15 13.30 -6.96
C ILE A 21 9.07 12.56 -5.99
N ALA A 22 8.54 11.52 -5.32
CA ALA A 22 9.32 10.62 -4.47
C ALA A 22 8.57 9.32 -4.17
N GLN A 23 9.31 8.27 -3.85
CA GLN A 23 8.79 6.95 -3.49
C GLN A 23 9.51 6.43 -2.24
N PRO A 24 9.01 6.72 -1.03
CA PRO A 24 9.64 6.27 0.21
C PRO A 24 9.57 4.76 0.43
N SER A 25 8.43 4.12 0.13
CA SER A 25 8.28 2.68 0.30
C SER A 25 9.06 1.90 -0.76
N THR A 26 9.65 0.78 -0.36
CA THR A 26 10.48 -0.07 -1.22
C THR A 26 9.88 -1.44 -1.48
N ARG A 27 8.83 -1.78 -0.74
CA ARG A 27 8.12 -3.05 -0.85
C ARG A 27 6.63 -2.84 -0.57
N SER A 28 5.79 -3.57 -1.30
CA SER A 28 4.36 -3.63 -1.01
C SER A 28 4.08 -4.32 0.31
N SER A 29 3.25 -3.70 1.13
CA SER A 29 2.72 -4.26 2.39
C SER A 29 1.44 -5.06 2.18
N ALA A 30 0.82 -4.93 1.01
CA ALA A 30 -0.47 -5.54 0.71
C ALA A 30 -0.35 -7.06 0.51
N MET A 31 -1.34 -7.78 1.03
CA MET A 31 -1.42 -9.23 0.97
C MET A 31 -2.87 -9.70 0.91
N LEU A 32 -3.04 -10.95 0.50
CA LEU A 32 -4.27 -11.69 0.75
C LEU A 32 -4.07 -12.59 1.97
N LEU A 33 -5.07 -12.64 2.84
CA LEU A 33 -5.08 -13.49 4.02
C LEU A 33 -6.16 -14.56 3.89
N THR A 34 -5.82 -15.79 4.28
CA THR A 34 -6.75 -16.91 4.45
C THR A 34 -6.56 -17.54 5.81
N LYS A 35 -7.60 -18.20 6.34
CA LYS A 35 -7.46 -19.03 7.54
C LYS A 35 -6.91 -20.39 7.13
N LYS A 36 -5.91 -20.93 7.83
CA LYS A 36 -5.43 -22.30 7.57
C LYS A 36 -6.54 -23.34 7.66
N SER A 37 -7.50 -23.14 8.56
CA SER A 37 -8.67 -23.96 8.71
C SER A 37 -9.58 -24.01 7.47
N SER A 38 -9.45 -23.05 6.54
CA SER A 38 -10.19 -23.05 5.27
C SER A 38 -9.61 -23.99 4.21
N GLY A 39 -8.37 -24.48 4.41
CA GLY A 39 -7.65 -25.29 3.44
C GLY A 39 -7.16 -24.52 2.20
N ILE A 40 -7.19 -23.19 2.22
CA ILE A 40 -6.68 -22.34 1.13
C ILE A 40 -5.24 -21.96 1.48
N ASP A 41 -4.27 -22.74 1.01
CA ASP A 41 -2.82 -22.55 1.27
C ASP A 41 -2.01 -22.23 0.00
N SER A 42 -2.68 -22.17 -1.15
CA SER A 42 -2.06 -21.90 -2.45
C SER A 42 -3.02 -21.13 -3.37
N ILE A 43 -2.45 -20.44 -4.36
CA ILE A 43 -3.21 -19.60 -5.30
C ILE A 43 -4.29 -20.40 -6.06
N PRO A 44 -4.03 -21.63 -6.58
CA PRO A 44 -5.07 -22.38 -7.28
C PRO A 44 -6.31 -22.72 -6.44
N GLN A 45 -6.15 -22.83 -5.12
CA GLN A 45 -7.28 -23.10 -4.20
C GLN A 45 -8.17 -21.88 -3.95
N MET A 46 -7.76 -20.71 -4.41
CA MET A 46 -8.57 -19.48 -4.37
C MET A 46 -9.66 -19.47 -5.45
N GLU A 47 -9.62 -20.38 -6.45
CA GLU A 47 -10.63 -20.46 -7.53
C GLU A 47 -12.05 -20.60 -6.96
N GLY A 48 -12.95 -19.72 -7.43
CA GLY A 48 -14.36 -19.69 -7.02
C GLY A 48 -14.63 -19.15 -5.61
N LYS A 49 -13.60 -18.68 -4.88
CA LYS A 49 -13.74 -18.20 -3.51
C LYS A 49 -14.25 -16.75 -3.45
N ARG A 50 -14.84 -16.40 -2.28
CA ARG A 50 -15.25 -15.03 -1.98
C ARG A 50 -14.08 -14.28 -1.40
N VAL A 51 -13.75 -13.12 -1.98
CA VAL A 51 -12.62 -12.29 -1.58
C VAL A 51 -13.12 -10.92 -1.15
N GLY A 52 -12.88 -10.55 0.10
CA GLY A 52 -13.12 -9.21 0.61
C GLY A 52 -12.06 -8.24 0.14
N ILE A 53 -12.43 -7.18 -0.58
CA ILE A 53 -11.51 -6.17 -1.11
C ILE A 53 -12.08 -4.78 -0.81
N TRP A 54 -11.24 -3.84 -0.37
CA TRP A 54 -11.64 -2.45 -0.18
C TRP A 54 -12.07 -1.83 -1.51
N ALA A 55 -13.20 -1.12 -1.52
CA ALA A 55 -13.84 -0.61 -2.73
C ALA A 55 -12.91 0.25 -3.61
N ASP A 56 -12.02 1.04 -3.00
CA ASP A 56 -11.13 1.95 -3.73
C ASP A 56 -9.73 1.35 -4.02
N TYR A 57 -9.49 0.08 -3.64
CA TYR A 57 -8.18 -0.57 -3.74
C TYR A 57 -8.24 -1.91 -4.49
N GLU A 58 -9.08 -1.99 -5.50
CA GLU A 58 -9.32 -3.22 -6.26
C GLU A 58 -8.24 -3.53 -7.30
N LEU A 59 -7.42 -2.57 -7.71
CA LEU A 59 -6.48 -2.72 -8.82
C LEU A 59 -5.44 -3.81 -8.57
N GLN A 60 -4.81 -3.81 -7.40
CA GLN A 60 -3.78 -4.80 -7.06
C GLN A 60 -4.35 -6.22 -6.99
N PRO A 61 -5.46 -6.50 -6.25
CA PRO A 61 -6.05 -7.83 -6.23
C PRO A 61 -6.55 -8.30 -7.61
N LYS A 62 -7.17 -7.41 -8.40
CA LYS A 62 -7.62 -7.76 -9.77
C LYS A 62 -6.44 -8.12 -10.65
N ALA A 63 -5.36 -7.36 -10.59
CA ALA A 63 -4.12 -7.67 -11.33
C ALA A 63 -3.50 -9.00 -10.85
N PHE A 64 -3.53 -9.29 -9.54
CA PHE A 64 -3.07 -10.56 -8.99
C PHE A 64 -3.89 -11.74 -9.54
N PHE A 65 -5.21 -11.70 -9.43
CA PHE A 65 -6.07 -12.79 -9.91
C PHE A 65 -5.99 -12.97 -11.42
N SER A 66 -5.91 -11.87 -12.18
CA SER A 66 -5.71 -11.91 -13.65
C SER A 66 -4.39 -12.61 -14.02
N LYS A 67 -3.28 -12.22 -13.37
CA LYS A 67 -1.96 -12.82 -13.59
C LYS A 67 -1.95 -14.33 -13.38
N TYR A 68 -2.60 -14.79 -12.33
CA TYR A 68 -2.65 -16.21 -11.98
C TYR A 68 -3.83 -16.97 -12.58
N LYS A 69 -4.67 -16.29 -13.36
CA LYS A 69 -5.87 -16.86 -14.04
C LYS A 69 -6.81 -17.54 -13.07
N VAL A 70 -7.03 -16.94 -11.91
CA VAL A 70 -7.94 -17.40 -10.87
C VAL A 70 -9.19 -16.54 -10.87
N ASN A 71 -10.36 -17.15 -10.95
CA ASN A 71 -11.63 -16.46 -10.89
C ASN A 71 -12.15 -16.46 -9.46
N VAL A 72 -12.50 -15.31 -8.95
CA VAL A 72 -13.01 -15.10 -7.59
C VAL A 72 -14.27 -14.26 -7.59
N THR A 73 -15.05 -14.36 -6.52
CA THR A 73 -16.17 -13.45 -6.29
C THR A 73 -15.70 -12.32 -5.38
N ILE A 74 -15.52 -11.11 -5.92
CA ILE A 74 -15.14 -9.94 -5.14
C ILE A 74 -16.34 -9.45 -4.34
N ILE A 75 -16.14 -9.27 -3.05
CA ILE A 75 -17.08 -8.71 -2.10
C ILE A 75 -16.49 -7.38 -1.60
N PRO A 76 -17.11 -6.24 -1.90
CA PRO A 76 -16.64 -4.96 -1.36
C PRO A 76 -16.71 -4.95 0.16
N ILE A 77 -15.61 -4.58 0.80
CA ILE A 77 -15.54 -4.41 2.26
C ILE A 77 -15.12 -2.98 2.61
N GLY A 78 -15.49 -2.54 3.82
CA GLY A 78 -15.00 -1.30 4.41
C GLY A 78 -13.72 -1.54 5.23
N SER A 79 -13.47 -0.63 6.16
CA SER A 79 -12.28 -0.64 7.02
C SER A 79 -12.28 -1.70 8.13
N THR A 80 -13.25 -2.62 8.16
CA THR A 80 -13.33 -3.64 9.23
C THR A 80 -13.10 -5.04 8.69
N ASN A 81 -12.47 -5.90 9.51
CA ASN A 81 -12.22 -7.30 9.18
C ASN A 81 -13.38 -8.24 9.56
N ASN A 82 -14.52 -7.69 10.01
CA ASN A 82 -15.62 -8.47 10.57
C ASN A 82 -16.15 -9.53 9.61
N LEU A 83 -16.24 -9.21 8.32
CA LEU A 83 -16.74 -10.15 7.32
C LEU A 83 -15.83 -11.39 7.18
N PHE A 84 -14.51 -11.18 7.21
CA PHE A 84 -13.52 -12.25 7.20
C PHE A 84 -13.55 -13.04 8.52
N LEU A 85 -13.58 -12.36 9.66
CA LEU A 85 -13.62 -12.99 10.97
C LEU A 85 -14.85 -13.90 11.12
N ALA A 86 -16.01 -13.43 10.68
CA ALA A 86 -17.28 -14.17 10.70
C ALA A 86 -17.45 -15.22 9.57
N GLY A 87 -16.49 -15.36 8.66
CA GLY A 87 -16.58 -16.32 7.55
C GLY A 87 -17.49 -15.87 6.40
N GLY A 88 -17.85 -14.60 6.33
CA GLY A 88 -18.62 -14.02 5.22
C GLY A 88 -17.81 -13.96 3.91
N VAL A 89 -16.49 -13.88 4.00
CA VAL A 89 -15.54 -14.06 2.91
C VAL A 89 -14.51 -15.12 3.28
N ASP A 90 -13.95 -15.79 2.28
CA ASP A 90 -12.99 -16.87 2.45
C ASP A 90 -11.55 -16.34 2.47
N ILE A 91 -11.34 -15.21 1.80
CA ILE A 91 -10.07 -14.50 1.64
C ILE A 91 -10.34 -13.01 1.92
N THR A 92 -9.40 -12.30 2.52
CA THR A 92 -9.48 -10.84 2.66
C THR A 92 -8.18 -10.18 2.24
N ILE A 93 -8.29 -8.96 1.68
CA ILE A 93 -7.12 -8.09 1.53
C ILE A 93 -6.73 -7.53 2.90
N ALA A 94 -5.44 -7.34 3.11
CA ALA A 94 -4.87 -6.73 4.30
C ALA A 94 -3.56 -6.03 3.99
N ASN A 95 -3.23 -5.01 4.77
CA ASN A 95 -1.87 -4.48 4.86
C ASN A 95 -1.15 -5.06 6.07
N TRP A 96 0.15 -5.29 5.92
CA TRP A 96 1.00 -5.79 6.99
C TRP A 96 1.02 -4.85 8.20
N PHE A 97 0.96 -3.55 7.97
CA PHE A 97 1.02 -2.57 9.03
C PHE A 97 -0.31 -2.36 9.78
N ASP A 98 -1.47 -2.73 9.20
CA ASP A 98 -2.78 -2.45 9.81
C ASP A 98 -3.63 -3.73 9.99
N GLU A 99 -4.37 -4.17 8.96
CA GLU A 99 -5.40 -5.21 9.09
C GLU A 99 -4.84 -6.55 9.54
N TYR A 100 -3.62 -6.89 9.15
CA TYR A 100 -2.96 -8.11 9.64
C TYR A 100 -2.88 -8.11 11.17
N HIS A 101 -2.41 -7.01 11.77
CA HIS A 101 -2.31 -6.89 13.21
C HIS A 101 -3.69 -6.87 13.89
N THR A 102 -4.67 -6.24 13.27
CA THR A 102 -6.05 -6.22 13.77
C THR A 102 -6.66 -7.64 13.78
N ILE A 103 -6.38 -8.46 12.76
CA ILE A 103 -6.87 -9.84 12.67
C ILE A 103 -6.21 -10.72 13.76
N ILE A 104 -4.89 -10.67 13.94
CA ILE A 104 -4.25 -11.45 15.00
C ILE A 104 -4.72 -11.02 16.39
N ASN A 105 -4.92 -9.71 16.62
CA ASN A 105 -5.48 -9.22 17.90
C ASN A 105 -6.94 -9.62 18.11
N SER A 106 -7.63 -10.11 17.09
CA SER A 106 -9.00 -10.63 17.20
C SER A 106 -9.07 -12.10 17.60
N GLY A 107 -7.93 -12.70 17.99
CA GLY A 107 -7.85 -14.07 18.52
C GLY A 107 -7.32 -15.11 17.54
N TYR A 108 -6.55 -14.68 16.53
CA TYR A 108 -5.80 -15.58 15.65
C TYR A 108 -4.32 -15.50 15.95
N ASP A 109 -3.66 -16.63 16.08
CA ASP A 109 -2.21 -16.67 16.05
C ASP A 109 -1.70 -16.51 14.60
N PRO A 110 -0.51 -15.93 14.37
CA PRO A 110 0.08 -15.85 13.03
C PRO A 110 0.12 -17.20 12.29
N GLU A 111 0.32 -18.28 13.05
CA GLU A 111 0.33 -19.66 12.56
C GLU A 111 -1.03 -20.16 12.08
N ASP A 112 -2.14 -19.51 12.43
CA ASP A 112 -3.49 -19.84 11.97
C ASP A 112 -3.84 -19.24 10.60
N LEU A 113 -2.97 -18.38 10.09
CA LEU A 113 -3.19 -17.64 8.85
C LEU A 113 -2.18 -18.06 7.76
N ASN A 114 -2.62 -18.00 6.51
CA ASN A 114 -1.73 -17.97 5.35
C ASN A 114 -1.74 -16.55 4.80
N ALA A 115 -0.55 -15.96 4.68
CA ALA A 115 -0.35 -14.62 4.14
C ALA A 115 0.31 -14.71 2.75
N PHE A 116 -0.36 -14.16 1.75
CA PHE A 116 0.11 -14.12 0.36
C PHE A 116 0.48 -12.66 0.04
N PHE A 117 1.67 -12.24 0.41
CA PHE A 117 2.16 -10.89 0.09
C PHE A 117 2.30 -10.73 -1.42
N PHE A 118 1.72 -9.70 -2.00
CA PHE A 118 1.82 -9.46 -3.44
C PHE A 118 3.27 -9.36 -3.92
N ALA A 119 4.14 -8.75 -3.12
CA ALA A 119 5.57 -8.65 -3.42
C ALA A 119 6.26 -10.01 -3.62
N ASP A 120 5.86 -11.05 -2.88
CA ASP A 120 6.43 -12.40 -2.98
C ASP A 120 5.97 -13.15 -4.23
N PHE A 121 4.90 -12.67 -4.87
CA PHE A 121 4.34 -13.21 -6.10
C PHE A 121 4.70 -12.35 -7.33
N SER A 122 5.81 -11.62 -7.27
CA SER A 122 6.27 -10.73 -8.35
C SER A 122 5.23 -9.65 -8.72
N LEU A 123 4.59 -9.09 -7.71
CA LEU A 123 3.65 -7.96 -7.81
C LEU A 123 4.00 -6.93 -6.73
N ASN A 124 5.26 -6.44 -6.76
CA ASN A 124 5.71 -5.43 -5.83
C ASN A 124 5.15 -4.05 -6.22
N PHE A 125 3.85 -3.85 -5.98
CA PHE A 125 3.18 -2.58 -6.19
C PHE A 125 3.43 -1.67 -4.99
N LEU A 126 4.30 -0.68 -5.17
CA LEU A 126 4.71 0.22 -4.09
C LEU A 126 3.52 1.09 -3.63
N GLU A 127 3.37 1.21 -2.31
CA GLU A 127 2.44 2.13 -1.68
C GLU A 127 3.12 3.46 -1.36
N ASP A 128 2.32 4.47 -1.01
CA ASP A 128 2.72 5.73 -0.38
C ASP A 128 3.75 6.56 -1.16
N GLY A 129 3.68 6.52 -2.50
CA GLY A 129 4.40 7.49 -3.33
C GLY A 129 3.89 8.91 -3.10
N ILE A 130 4.76 9.90 -3.23
CA ILE A 130 4.43 11.32 -3.10
C ILE A 130 4.21 11.91 -4.49
N TYR A 131 3.06 12.53 -4.68
CA TYR A 131 2.60 13.04 -5.97
C TYR A 131 2.16 14.49 -5.87
N CYS A 132 2.34 15.23 -6.97
CA CYS A 132 1.75 16.55 -7.19
C CYS A 132 1.22 16.68 -8.62
N LEU A 133 0.53 17.77 -8.94
CA LEU A 133 0.20 18.12 -10.31
C LEU A 133 1.48 18.55 -11.04
N SER A 134 1.57 18.29 -12.34
CA SER A 134 2.69 18.70 -13.20
C SER A 134 2.93 20.21 -13.11
N ASP A 135 1.86 21.00 -13.25
CA ASP A 135 1.93 22.46 -13.13
C ASP A 135 2.56 22.92 -11.80
N MET A 136 2.23 22.26 -10.70
CA MET A 136 2.85 22.60 -9.39
C MET A 136 4.34 22.27 -9.38
N ARG A 137 4.71 21.12 -9.97
CA ARG A 137 6.12 20.69 -10.06
C ARG A 137 6.94 21.66 -10.93
N GLU A 138 6.36 22.21 -12.00
CA GLU A 138 7.01 23.13 -12.93
C GLU A 138 7.08 24.56 -12.38
N ASN A 139 5.97 25.06 -11.85
CA ASN A 139 5.84 26.48 -11.44
C ASN A 139 6.40 26.76 -10.03
N ASP A 140 6.37 25.76 -9.14
CA ASP A 140 6.90 25.93 -7.77
C ASP A 140 7.70 24.68 -7.33
N PRO A 141 8.84 24.41 -7.97
CA PRO A 141 9.68 23.27 -7.62
C PRO A 141 10.22 23.33 -6.20
N GLN A 142 10.39 24.55 -5.64
CA GLN A 142 10.86 24.74 -4.28
C GLN A 142 9.81 24.29 -3.25
N LEU A 143 8.55 24.60 -3.46
CA LEU A 143 7.46 24.11 -2.59
C LEU A 143 7.42 22.57 -2.59
N CYS A 144 7.58 21.94 -3.75
CA CYS A 144 7.63 20.48 -3.85
C CYS A 144 8.83 19.90 -3.07
N ALA A 145 9.99 20.54 -3.16
CA ALA A 145 11.19 20.13 -2.45
C ALA A 145 11.04 20.30 -0.92
N ASP A 146 10.52 21.42 -0.47
CA ASP A 146 10.30 21.71 0.95
C ASP A 146 9.25 20.76 1.55
N PHE A 147 8.18 20.46 0.81
CA PHE A 147 7.17 19.47 1.21
C PHE A 147 7.77 18.08 1.36
N LEU A 148 8.54 17.62 0.37
CA LEU A 148 9.21 16.32 0.44
C LEU A 148 10.17 16.27 1.63
N LYS A 149 11.02 17.28 1.79
CA LYS A 149 11.96 17.36 2.90
C LYS A 149 11.25 17.28 4.25
N ALA A 150 10.23 18.11 4.46
CA ALA A 150 9.45 18.11 5.71
C ALA A 150 8.76 16.74 5.96
N THR A 151 8.26 16.09 4.91
CA THR A 151 7.65 14.77 5.01
C THR A 151 8.66 13.72 5.47
N LEU A 152 9.84 13.68 4.86
CA LEU A 152 10.88 12.70 5.22
C LEU A 152 11.48 12.98 6.61
N GLU A 153 11.66 14.25 6.96
CA GLU A 153 12.08 14.66 8.31
C GLU A 153 11.05 14.24 9.36
N GLY A 154 9.76 14.40 9.06
CA GLY A 154 8.67 13.99 9.93
C GLY A 154 8.65 12.46 10.16
N TRP A 155 8.85 11.65 9.12
CA TRP A 155 8.96 10.20 9.26
C TRP A 155 10.18 9.81 10.08
N ARG A 156 11.34 10.43 9.84
CA ARG A 156 12.56 10.18 10.63
C ARG A 156 12.33 10.51 12.10
N TYR A 157 11.74 11.68 12.37
CA TYR A 157 11.40 12.06 13.73
C TYR A 157 10.49 11.02 14.40
N ALA A 158 9.45 10.56 13.71
CA ALA A 158 8.53 9.57 14.23
C ALA A 158 9.23 8.23 14.54
N PHE A 159 10.18 7.80 13.71
CA PHE A 159 10.93 6.56 13.96
C PHE A 159 11.93 6.70 15.12
N ASP A 160 12.52 7.88 15.30
CA ASP A 160 13.47 8.15 16.39
C ASP A 160 12.78 8.45 17.73
N HIS A 161 11.52 8.93 17.70
CA HIS A 161 10.73 9.37 18.87
C HIS A 161 9.37 8.66 18.91
N LYS A 162 9.37 7.32 18.85
CA LYS A 162 8.17 6.50 18.66
C LYS A 162 7.06 6.77 19.68
N GLU A 163 7.39 6.85 20.96
CA GLU A 163 6.40 7.09 22.02
C GLU A 163 5.68 8.43 21.82
N GLU A 164 6.43 9.50 21.55
CA GLU A 164 5.86 10.82 21.30
C GLU A 164 5.02 10.84 20.04
N ALA A 165 5.49 10.24 18.94
CA ALA A 165 4.74 10.15 17.68
C ALA A 165 3.41 9.40 17.87
N ILE A 166 3.42 8.28 18.61
CA ILE A 166 2.21 7.53 18.94
C ILE A 166 1.26 8.37 19.80
N ASP A 167 1.77 9.09 20.79
CA ASP A 167 0.95 9.94 21.66
C ASP A 167 0.29 11.09 20.88
N ILE A 168 0.98 11.68 19.90
CA ILE A 168 0.43 12.69 18.99
C ILE A 168 -0.74 12.09 18.19
N VAL A 169 -0.55 10.92 17.57
CA VAL A 169 -1.61 10.25 16.79
C VAL A 169 -2.83 9.93 17.66
N VAL A 170 -2.59 9.37 18.84
CA VAL A 170 -3.66 9.05 19.81
C VAL A 170 -4.42 10.29 20.24
N GLN A 171 -3.72 11.40 20.48
CA GLN A 171 -4.35 12.68 20.85
C GLN A 171 -5.30 13.18 19.74
N TYR A 172 -4.86 13.15 18.47
CA TYR A 172 -5.69 13.56 17.35
C TYR A 172 -6.87 12.61 17.12
N ALA A 173 -6.66 11.30 17.21
CA ALA A 173 -7.74 10.32 17.11
C ALA A 173 -8.82 10.54 18.20
N HIS A 174 -8.42 10.78 19.44
CA HIS A 174 -9.38 11.08 20.53
C HIS A 174 -10.14 12.40 20.30
N LYS A 175 -9.46 13.43 19.78
CA LYS A 175 -10.09 14.70 19.42
C LYS A 175 -11.20 14.50 18.38
N ASP A 176 -10.96 13.63 17.41
CA ASP A 176 -11.92 13.31 16.35
C ASP A 176 -12.85 12.15 16.71
N LYS A 177 -12.81 11.67 17.98
CA LYS A 177 -13.62 10.56 18.50
C LYS A 177 -13.44 9.25 17.72
N LEU A 178 -12.26 9.02 17.17
CA LEU A 178 -11.91 7.78 16.51
C LEU A 178 -11.38 6.77 17.53
N PRO A 179 -11.75 5.49 17.41
CA PRO A 179 -11.15 4.42 18.21
C PRO A 179 -9.68 4.30 17.88
N VAL A 180 -8.83 4.21 18.90
CA VAL A 180 -7.38 4.10 18.72
C VAL A 180 -6.79 3.22 19.82
N ASN A 181 -5.76 2.44 19.48
CA ASN A 181 -5.03 1.58 20.39
C ASN A 181 -3.53 1.84 20.24
N LYS A 182 -2.88 2.26 21.33
CA LYS A 182 -1.44 2.57 21.34
C LYS A 182 -0.55 1.41 20.85
N VAL A 183 -0.88 0.16 21.25
CA VAL A 183 -0.11 -1.01 20.83
C VAL A 183 -0.20 -1.21 19.32
N HIS A 184 -1.41 -1.02 18.75
CA HIS A 184 -1.62 -1.08 17.32
C HIS A 184 -0.87 0.03 16.57
N GLN A 185 -0.91 1.27 17.08
CA GLN A 185 -0.15 2.38 16.49
C GLN A 185 1.38 2.14 16.55
N GLY A 186 1.86 1.52 17.61
CA GLY A 186 3.27 1.09 17.72
C GLY A 186 3.63 0.06 16.66
N TRP A 187 2.79 -0.96 16.48
CA TRP A 187 2.96 -1.94 15.41
C TRP A 187 2.99 -1.27 14.04
N MET A 188 2.03 -0.38 13.75
CA MET A 188 1.97 0.33 12.47
C MET A 188 3.27 1.09 12.21
N LEU A 189 3.74 1.86 13.18
CA LEU A 189 4.96 2.66 13.05
C LEU A 189 6.20 1.80 12.80
N ASP A 190 6.31 0.65 13.50
CA ASP A 190 7.40 -0.30 13.28
C ASP A 190 7.38 -0.88 11.86
N ARG A 191 6.20 -1.24 11.36
CA ARG A 191 6.07 -1.76 9.98
C ARG A 191 6.35 -0.70 8.92
N TYR A 192 5.93 0.55 9.14
CA TYR A 192 6.32 1.65 8.27
C TYR A 192 7.84 1.85 8.24
N GLN A 193 8.50 1.74 9.39
CA GLN A 193 9.97 1.80 9.44
C GLN A 193 10.60 0.67 8.63
N ASP A 194 10.09 -0.56 8.72
CA ASP A 194 10.57 -1.69 7.93
C ASP A 194 10.39 -1.49 6.42
N LEU A 195 9.27 -0.86 6.00
CA LEU A 195 8.95 -0.60 4.60
C LEU A 195 9.77 0.55 4.00
N TYR A 196 10.04 1.58 4.79
CA TYR A 196 10.74 2.79 4.34
C TYR A 196 12.25 2.70 4.52
N LEU A 197 12.71 2.02 5.56
CA LEU A 197 14.12 1.86 5.93
C LEU A 197 14.50 0.37 6.08
N PRO A 198 14.29 -0.47 5.05
CA PRO A 198 14.46 -1.90 5.15
C PRO A 198 15.88 -2.30 5.55
N GLY A 199 15.99 -3.28 6.45
CA GLY A 199 17.28 -3.79 6.90
C GLY A 199 18.09 -2.80 7.74
N GLY A 200 17.43 -1.81 8.37
CA GLY A 200 18.09 -0.82 9.21
C GLY A 200 18.81 0.28 8.43
N LYS A 201 18.42 0.52 7.18
CA LYS A 201 18.93 1.66 6.41
C LYS A 201 18.64 2.96 7.15
N THR A 202 19.55 3.92 6.98
CA THR A 202 19.42 5.25 7.60
C THR A 202 18.91 6.31 6.64
N GLU A 203 18.81 6.00 5.34
CA GLU A 203 18.35 6.94 4.33
C GLU A 203 17.11 6.39 3.61
N PHE A 204 16.15 7.26 3.39
CA PHE A 204 14.95 6.94 2.64
C PHE A 204 15.28 6.68 1.16
N ASN A 205 14.57 5.73 0.58
CA ASN A 205 14.48 5.67 -0.87
C ASN A 205 13.60 6.82 -1.35
N GLU A 206 14.04 7.53 -2.38
CA GLU A 206 13.26 8.63 -2.95
C GLU A 206 12.87 8.36 -4.39
N LEU A 207 13.28 7.21 -4.95
CA LEU A 207 13.17 6.93 -6.37
C LEU A 207 12.28 5.73 -6.63
N ILE A 208 11.38 5.87 -7.60
CA ILE A 208 10.85 4.71 -8.33
C ILE A 208 11.95 4.29 -9.30
N LEU A 209 12.34 3.02 -9.25
CA LEU A 209 13.30 2.51 -10.23
C LEU A 209 12.67 2.46 -11.62
N PRO A 210 13.44 2.67 -12.70
CA PRO A 210 12.92 2.70 -14.07
C PRO A 210 12.16 1.43 -14.49
N GLN A 211 12.37 0.30 -13.80
CA GLN A 211 11.65 -0.95 -14.06
C GLN A 211 10.32 -1.04 -13.29
N ASP A 212 10.16 -0.37 -12.15
CA ASP A 212 8.99 -0.58 -11.26
C ASP A 212 7.70 0.01 -11.85
N SER A 213 7.75 1.24 -12.36
CA SER A 213 6.57 1.89 -12.93
C SER A 213 6.10 1.23 -14.24
N PRO A 214 6.98 1.00 -15.24
CA PRO A 214 6.60 0.25 -16.43
C PRO A 214 6.13 -1.17 -16.14
N PHE A 215 6.74 -1.84 -15.15
CA PHE A 215 6.30 -3.16 -14.70
C PHE A 215 4.87 -3.12 -14.14
N ALA A 216 4.59 -2.21 -13.20
CA ALA A 216 3.25 -2.05 -12.64
C ALA A 216 2.23 -1.69 -13.73
N GLY A 217 2.57 -0.76 -14.62
CA GLY A 217 1.75 -0.38 -15.77
C GLY A 217 1.47 -1.56 -16.71
N LYS A 218 2.47 -2.39 -17.00
CA LYS A 218 2.29 -3.59 -17.84
C LYS A 218 1.34 -4.60 -17.22
N VAL A 219 1.46 -4.85 -15.93
CA VAL A 219 0.55 -5.77 -15.22
C VAL A 219 -0.90 -5.25 -15.23
N LEU A 220 -1.09 -3.94 -15.02
CA LEU A 220 -2.42 -3.32 -15.10
C LEU A 220 -3.00 -3.41 -16.51
N GLN A 221 -2.19 -3.15 -17.54
CA GLN A 221 -2.61 -3.24 -18.95
C GLN A 221 -2.97 -4.68 -19.32
N ASP A 222 -2.14 -5.67 -18.96
CA ASP A 222 -2.42 -7.10 -19.23
C ASP A 222 -3.69 -7.59 -18.52
N ALA A 223 -4.03 -6.98 -17.40
CA ALA A 223 -5.28 -7.24 -16.68
C ALA A 223 -6.48 -6.46 -17.25
N GLY A 224 -6.29 -5.63 -18.27
CA GLY A 224 -7.34 -4.80 -18.88
C GLY A 224 -7.84 -3.66 -17.97
N LEU A 225 -7.02 -3.24 -17.01
CA LEU A 225 -7.36 -2.20 -16.03
C LEU A 225 -6.97 -0.80 -16.49
N ILE A 226 -6.02 -0.70 -17.42
CA ILE A 226 -5.65 0.54 -18.15
C ILE A 226 -5.46 0.23 -19.63
N GLU A 227 -5.67 1.20 -20.49
CA GLU A 227 -5.45 1.07 -21.95
C GLU A 227 -4.01 1.34 -22.34
N GLU A 228 -3.40 2.38 -21.79
CA GLU A 228 -2.04 2.82 -22.10
C GLU A 228 -1.19 2.95 -20.83
N ILE A 229 0.08 2.59 -20.95
CA ILE A 229 1.05 2.74 -19.85
C ILE A 229 1.65 4.15 -19.93
N PRO A 230 1.49 5.00 -18.91
CA PRO A 230 2.13 6.31 -18.88
C PRO A 230 3.66 6.18 -19.04
N PRO A 231 4.30 6.99 -19.91
CA PRO A 231 5.75 6.94 -20.05
C PRO A 231 6.46 7.30 -18.74
N TYR A 232 7.46 6.52 -18.35
CA TYR A 232 8.19 6.70 -17.10
C TYR A 232 8.67 8.15 -16.89
N ASN A 233 9.30 8.77 -17.90
CA ASN A 233 9.87 10.11 -17.80
C ASN A 233 8.82 11.25 -17.70
N SER A 234 7.55 10.98 -18.06
CA SER A 234 6.45 11.94 -17.89
C SER A 234 5.66 11.69 -16.60
N PHE A 235 5.91 10.56 -15.94
CA PHE A 235 5.23 10.17 -14.71
C PHE A 235 6.12 10.36 -13.47
N PHE A 236 7.42 10.07 -13.58
CA PHE A 236 8.37 10.23 -12.49
C PHE A 236 9.31 11.42 -12.73
N ILE A 237 9.12 12.48 -11.96
CA ILE A 237 9.90 13.71 -12.03
C ILE A 237 10.47 14.02 -10.63
N PRO A 238 11.59 13.38 -10.25
CA PRO A 238 12.14 13.50 -8.90
C PRO A 238 12.55 14.93 -8.58
N ILE A 239 12.59 15.25 -7.29
CA ILE A 239 13.19 16.48 -6.81
C ILE A 239 14.70 16.33 -6.92
N ASN A 240 15.33 17.18 -7.74
CA ASN A 240 16.80 17.20 -7.84
C ASN A 240 17.37 17.60 -6.47
N LYS A 241 18.25 16.75 -5.92
CA LYS A 241 19.09 17.14 -4.79
C LYS A 241 20.14 18.12 -5.35
N ASN A 242 19.99 19.42 -5.05
CA ASN A 242 21.06 20.40 -5.26
C ASN A 242 22.15 20.21 -4.22
#